data_f22d88a06db2816ef18294ae4ff66911
#
_entry.id   f22d88a06db2816ef18294ae4ff66911
#
_cell.length_a   1.000
_cell.length_b   1.000
_cell.length_c   1.000
_cell.angle_alpha   90.00
_cell.angle_beta   90.00
_cell.angle_gamma   90.00
#
_symmetry.space_group_name_H-M   'P 1'
#
loop_
_entity.id
_entity.type
_entity.pdbx_description
1 polymer ?
#
loop_
_entity_poly.entity_id
_entity_poly.type
_entity_poly.pdbx_seq_one_letter_code
_entity_poly.pdbx_strand_id
1 'polypeptide(L)'
;MLKRAHLVLCFGLIVLTWTVAAAQPAHEHGSTPTTKAVAVISPLKGSGVKGVVTFEAVENGVRVVADLTGLPPGKHGFHIHEFGDCTAEDGSSAGGHFNPAGMPHSMPSSDKRHAGDMGNIQAGDDGKAHIDYVDAVMALTGEHSIVGHAVIVHEKEDDLKTQPTGNAGARVACGVIGIAKGK
;
A
#
# COMPACT_ATOMS: atom_id res chain seq x y z
N MET A 1 46.42 -36.85 77.88
CA MET A 1 46.00 -37.67 76.72
C MET A 1 45.31 -36.79 75.74
N LEU A 2 46.01 -36.31 74.70
CA LEU A 2 45.46 -35.35 73.70
C LEU A 2 45.11 -36.15 72.47
N LYS A 3 43.76 -36.18 72.10
CA LYS A 3 43.31 -36.80 70.87
C LYS A 3 43.42 -35.78 69.74
N ARG A 4 44.26 -36.02 68.76
CA ARG A 4 44.38 -35.26 67.55
C ARG A 4 43.23 -35.65 66.63
N ALA A 5 42.38 -34.65 66.25
CA ALA A 5 41.37 -34.75 65.22
C ALA A 5 42.00 -34.44 63.84
N HIS A 6 41.91 -35.36 62.89
CA HIS A 6 42.35 -35.13 61.52
C HIS A 6 41.15 -34.55 60.70
N LEU A 7 41.38 -33.31 60.26
CA LEU A 7 40.41 -32.66 59.35
C LEU A 7 40.74 -33.07 57.91
N VAL A 8 39.83 -33.82 57.27
CA VAL A 8 39.93 -34.19 55.85
C VAL A 8 39.30 -33.08 55.06
N LEU A 9 40.07 -32.34 54.28
CA LEU A 9 39.62 -31.29 53.40
C LEU A 9 39.29 -31.94 52.04
N CYS A 10 37.99 -32.13 51.71
CA CYS A 10 37.58 -32.52 50.41
C CYS A 10 37.54 -31.31 49.47
N PHE A 11 38.47 -31.21 48.53
CA PHE A 11 38.43 -30.24 47.41
C PHE A 11 37.45 -30.75 46.36
N GLY A 12 36.26 -30.16 46.33
CA GLY A 12 35.30 -30.37 45.21
C GLY A 12 35.74 -29.61 43.99
N LEU A 13 36.11 -30.31 42.92
CA LEU A 13 36.40 -29.72 41.62
C LEU A 13 35.06 -29.30 40.94
N ILE A 14 34.78 -28.00 40.92
CA ILE A 14 33.63 -27.48 40.14
C ILE A 14 34.07 -27.37 38.69
N VAL A 15 33.62 -28.31 37.85
CA VAL A 15 33.80 -28.24 36.40
C VAL A 15 32.69 -27.30 35.82
N LEU A 16 33.09 -26.06 35.49
CA LEU A 16 32.22 -25.11 34.82
C LEU A 16 32.12 -25.50 33.32
N THR A 17 31.04 -26.16 32.93
CA THR A 17 30.77 -26.44 31.52
C THR A 17 30.20 -25.19 30.85
N TRP A 18 30.99 -24.57 29.98
CA TRP A 18 30.54 -23.48 29.13
C TRP A 18 29.73 -24.10 27.97
N THR A 19 28.43 -23.91 28.00
CA THR A 19 27.58 -24.22 26.85
C THR A 19 27.70 -23.08 25.83
N VAL A 20 28.40 -23.32 24.73
CA VAL A 20 28.43 -22.42 23.59
C VAL A 20 27.05 -22.56 22.89
N ALA A 21 26.17 -21.58 23.11
CA ALA A 21 24.97 -21.45 22.31
C ALA A 21 25.38 -21.12 20.88
N ALA A 22 25.23 -22.08 19.97
CA ALA A 22 25.38 -21.83 18.54
C ALA A 22 24.25 -20.88 18.10
N ALA A 23 24.60 -19.64 17.78
CA ALA A 23 23.67 -18.73 17.14
C ALA A 23 23.27 -19.31 15.79
N GLN A 24 21.99 -19.63 15.61
CA GLN A 24 21.44 -20.03 14.33
C GLN A 24 21.58 -18.83 13.38
N PRO A 25 22.06 -19.02 12.13
CA PRO A 25 22.08 -17.96 11.15
C PRO A 25 20.64 -17.48 10.94
N ALA A 26 20.42 -16.19 11.08
CA ALA A 26 19.15 -15.58 10.71
C ALA A 26 18.90 -15.89 9.23
N HIS A 27 17.79 -16.56 8.93
CA HIS A 27 17.32 -16.71 7.56
C HIS A 27 16.99 -15.31 7.05
N GLU A 28 17.92 -14.68 6.35
CA GLU A 28 17.60 -13.55 5.49
C GLU A 28 16.67 -14.06 4.40
N HIS A 29 15.38 -13.84 4.57
CA HIS A 29 14.44 -13.89 3.46
C HIS A 29 14.81 -12.69 2.58
N GLY A 30 15.68 -12.94 1.59
CA GLY A 30 15.90 -12.02 0.48
C GLY A 30 14.57 -11.82 -0.23
N SER A 31 13.76 -10.85 0.21
CA SER A 31 12.52 -10.48 -0.48
C SER A 31 12.92 -9.90 -1.82
N THR A 32 12.59 -10.61 -2.89
CA THR A 32 12.65 -10.05 -4.24
C THR A 32 11.84 -8.74 -4.22
N PRO A 33 12.39 -7.61 -4.73
CA PRO A 33 11.64 -6.36 -4.75
C PRO A 33 10.27 -6.56 -5.43
N THR A 34 9.21 -6.00 -4.84
CA THR A 34 7.88 -6.03 -5.43
C THR A 34 7.91 -5.28 -6.76
N THR A 35 7.71 -6.00 -7.86
CA THR A 35 7.72 -5.42 -9.21
C THR A 35 6.32 -5.24 -9.77
N LYS A 36 5.29 -5.84 -9.13
CA LYS A 36 3.91 -5.77 -9.57
C LYS A 36 2.93 -5.79 -8.40
N ALA A 37 1.88 -4.96 -8.49
CA ALA A 37 0.77 -4.94 -7.57
C ALA A 37 -0.56 -4.88 -8.32
N VAL A 38 -1.66 -5.20 -7.64
CA VAL A 38 -3.01 -5.21 -8.23
C VAL A 38 -4.03 -4.78 -7.19
N ALA A 39 -5.04 -4.03 -7.61
CA ALA A 39 -6.25 -3.77 -6.85
C ALA A 39 -7.46 -4.31 -7.61
N VAL A 40 -8.22 -5.20 -6.98
CA VAL A 40 -9.54 -5.61 -7.49
C VAL A 40 -10.55 -4.62 -6.94
N ILE A 41 -11.13 -3.83 -7.83
CA ILE A 41 -12.08 -2.77 -7.49
C ILE A 41 -13.47 -3.37 -7.30
N SER A 42 -14.02 -3.15 -6.13
CA SER A 42 -15.36 -3.60 -5.73
C SER A 42 -16.26 -2.41 -5.47
N PRO A 43 -17.56 -2.53 -5.80
CA PRO A 43 -18.51 -1.45 -5.58
C PRO A 43 -18.70 -1.17 -4.07
N LEU A 44 -18.77 0.10 -3.71
CA LEU A 44 -19.29 0.55 -2.43
C LEU A 44 -20.82 0.66 -2.50
N LYS A 45 -21.48 0.91 -1.35
CA LYS A 45 -22.94 0.91 -1.22
C LYS A 45 -23.64 1.74 -2.30
N GLY A 46 -24.57 1.11 -3.01
CA GLY A 46 -25.40 1.76 -4.04
C GLY A 46 -24.71 1.94 -5.39
N SER A 47 -23.46 1.48 -5.55
CA SER A 47 -22.69 1.57 -6.79
C SER A 47 -22.67 0.23 -7.54
N GLY A 48 -22.41 0.29 -8.86
CA GLY A 48 -22.12 -0.87 -9.71
C GLY A 48 -20.68 -0.89 -10.22
N VAL A 49 -19.83 0.03 -9.75
CA VAL A 49 -18.46 0.22 -10.25
C VAL A 49 -17.55 -0.91 -9.81
N LYS A 50 -16.90 -1.56 -10.77
CA LYS A 50 -15.98 -2.66 -10.55
C LYS A 50 -14.91 -2.72 -11.63
N GLY A 51 -13.81 -3.42 -11.35
CA GLY A 51 -12.74 -3.64 -12.32
C GLY A 51 -11.44 -4.04 -11.70
N VAL A 52 -10.35 -3.77 -12.39
CA VAL A 52 -8.99 -4.10 -11.94
C VAL A 52 -8.07 -2.93 -12.26
N VAL A 53 -7.19 -2.63 -11.31
CA VAL A 53 -6.07 -1.71 -11.50
C VAL A 53 -4.79 -2.50 -11.29
N THR A 54 -3.86 -2.43 -12.24
CA THR A 54 -2.53 -3.03 -12.13
C THR A 54 -1.46 -1.97 -12.06
N PHE A 55 -0.44 -2.25 -11.27
CA PHE A 55 0.71 -1.39 -11.04
C PHE A 55 1.97 -2.21 -11.33
N GLU A 56 2.84 -1.71 -12.18
CA GLU A 56 4.07 -2.38 -12.57
C GLU A 56 5.25 -1.40 -12.45
N ALA A 57 6.29 -1.80 -11.69
CA ALA A 57 7.51 -0.99 -11.60
C ALA A 57 8.20 -0.94 -12.95
N VAL A 58 8.49 0.26 -13.44
CA VAL A 58 9.19 0.54 -14.68
C VAL A 58 10.36 1.49 -14.40
N GLU A 59 11.24 1.72 -15.38
CA GLU A 59 12.45 2.53 -15.20
C GLU A 59 12.18 3.91 -14.59
N ASN A 60 11.10 4.58 -15.00
CA ASN A 60 10.80 5.97 -14.61
C ASN A 60 9.58 6.10 -13.69
N GLY A 61 9.27 5.06 -12.89
CA GLY A 61 8.15 5.11 -11.95
C GLY A 61 7.31 3.83 -11.92
N VAL A 62 6.00 4.00 -11.85
CA VAL A 62 5.03 2.91 -11.84
C VAL A 62 4.05 3.07 -12.99
N ARG A 63 3.98 2.09 -13.89
CA ARG A 63 2.92 2.02 -14.90
C ARG A 63 1.63 1.63 -14.22
N VAL A 64 0.59 2.42 -14.42
CA VAL A 64 -0.77 2.23 -13.93
C VAL A 64 -1.66 1.88 -15.10
N VAL A 65 -2.33 0.73 -15.05
CA VAL A 65 -3.36 0.33 -16.01
C VAL A 65 -4.63 0.05 -15.23
N ALA A 66 -5.71 0.75 -15.57
CA ALA A 66 -7.03 0.51 -14.97
C ALA A 66 -8.06 0.21 -16.04
N ASP A 67 -8.85 -0.84 -15.79
CA ASP A 67 -10.02 -1.23 -16.57
C ASP A 67 -11.21 -1.30 -15.63
N LEU A 68 -12.14 -0.34 -15.74
CA LEU A 68 -13.31 -0.23 -14.90
C LEU A 68 -14.60 -0.29 -15.72
N THR A 69 -15.67 -0.73 -15.05
CA THR A 69 -17.02 -0.77 -15.63
C THR A 69 -18.06 -0.31 -14.61
N GLY A 70 -19.23 0.08 -15.06
CA GLY A 70 -20.35 0.49 -14.20
C GLY A 70 -20.30 1.93 -13.73
N LEU A 71 -19.43 2.76 -14.32
CA LEU A 71 -19.37 4.19 -14.09
C LEU A 71 -20.43 4.93 -14.93
N PRO A 72 -21.07 5.98 -14.41
CA PRO A 72 -21.78 6.94 -15.26
C PRO A 72 -20.83 7.56 -16.28
N PRO A 73 -21.33 8.00 -17.48
CA PRO A 73 -20.50 8.73 -18.41
C PRO A 73 -19.94 10.01 -17.81
N GLY A 74 -18.66 10.29 -18.05
CA GLY A 74 -17.99 11.48 -17.55
C GLY A 74 -16.69 11.19 -16.82
N LYS A 75 -16.15 12.20 -16.15
CA LYS A 75 -14.93 12.11 -15.35
C LYS A 75 -15.23 11.77 -13.91
N HIS A 76 -14.38 10.96 -13.33
CA HIS A 76 -14.47 10.49 -11.94
C HIS A 76 -13.13 10.62 -11.27
N GLY A 77 -13.08 11.26 -10.10
CA GLY A 77 -11.86 11.30 -9.29
C GLY A 77 -11.36 9.89 -9.04
N PHE A 78 -10.05 9.72 -9.20
CA PHE A 78 -9.38 8.43 -9.12
C PHE A 78 -8.10 8.60 -8.31
N HIS A 79 -8.05 8.00 -7.11
CA HIS A 79 -6.98 8.29 -6.16
C HIS A 79 -6.55 7.05 -5.39
N ILE A 80 -5.31 7.10 -4.86
CA ILE A 80 -4.87 6.16 -3.83
C ILE A 80 -5.06 6.83 -2.47
N HIS A 81 -5.75 6.14 -1.57
CA HIS A 81 -6.06 6.57 -0.22
C HIS A 81 -5.11 5.99 0.82
N GLU A 82 -5.08 6.64 2.00
CA GLU A 82 -4.11 6.41 3.08
C GLU A 82 -4.11 4.99 3.63
N PHE A 83 -5.30 4.37 3.77
CA PHE A 83 -5.40 3.03 4.34
C PHE A 83 -5.93 2.02 3.32
N GLY A 84 -5.40 0.79 3.34
CA GLY A 84 -5.90 -0.34 2.57
C GLY A 84 -7.14 -0.96 3.22
N ASP A 85 -8.11 -0.12 3.57
CA ASP A 85 -9.32 -0.53 4.27
C ASP A 85 -10.58 -0.12 3.48
N CYS A 86 -11.27 -1.11 2.93
CA CYS A 86 -12.54 -0.97 2.19
C CYS A 86 -13.75 -1.50 2.98
N THR A 87 -13.66 -1.61 4.31
CA THR A 87 -14.71 -2.23 5.14
C THR A 87 -15.91 -1.31 5.39
N ALA A 88 -15.71 0.01 5.41
CA ALA A 88 -16.83 0.95 5.53
C ALA A 88 -17.63 1.01 4.23
N GLU A 89 -18.98 0.95 4.35
CA GLU A 89 -19.89 0.96 3.20
C GLU A 89 -19.77 2.22 2.32
N ASP A 90 -19.34 3.33 2.91
CA ASP A 90 -19.09 4.61 2.23
C ASP A 90 -17.62 4.84 1.85
N GLY A 91 -16.76 3.85 2.12
CA GLY A 91 -15.33 3.90 1.87
C GLY A 91 -14.53 4.82 2.81
N SER A 92 -15.14 5.37 3.86
CA SER A 92 -14.49 6.30 4.80
C SER A 92 -13.32 5.67 5.54
N SER A 93 -13.32 4.34 5.74
CA SER A 93 -12.20 3.59 6.36
C SER A 93 -10.87 3.70 5.59
N ALA A 94 -10.90 4.03 4.30
CA ALA A 94 -9.67 4.24 3.51
C ALA A 94 -8.92 5.55 3.85
N GLY A 95 -9.48 6.44 4.69
CA GLY A 95 -8.84 7.70 5.07
C GLY A 95 -8.85 8.77 3.98
N GLY A 96 -7.88 9.70 4.02
CA GLY A 96 -7.63 10.73 3.01
C GLY A 96 -6.79 10.20 1.84
N HIS A 97 -6.30 11.11 0.96
CA HIS A 97 -5.35 10.73 -0.08
C HIS A 97 -4.01 10.29 0.52
N PHE A 98 -3.36 9.31 -0.08
CA PHE A 98 -2.01 8.89 0.30
C PHE A 98 -1.00 10.01 0.04
N ASN A 99 -0.46 10.59 1.13
CA ASN A 99 0.36 11.80 1.09
C ASN A 99 1.55 11.73 2.05
N PRO A 100 2.53 10.85 1.80
CA PRO A 100 3.68 10.69 2.71
C PRO A 100 4.55 11.94 2.80
N ALA A 101 4.60 12.75 1.75
CA ALA A 101 5.44 13.95 1.68
C ALA A 101 4.75 15.23 2.19
N GLY A 102 3.49 15.18 2.65
CA GLY A 102 2.75 16.35 3.15
C GLY A 102 2.53 17.44 2.10
N MET A 103 2.43 17.07 0.83
CA MET A 103 2.21 18.02 -0.28
C MET A 103 0.73 18.44 -0.38
N PRO A 104 0.41 19.54 -1.05
CA PRO A 104 -0.98 19.89 -1.38
C PRO A 104 -1.55 18.93 -2.43
N HIS A 105 -2.90 18.80 -2.45
CA HIS A 105 -3.60 18.13 -3.56
C HIS A 105 -3.37 18.89 -4.88
N SER A 106 -3.10 18.16 -5.97
CA SER A 106 -2.87 18.77 -7.28
C SER A 106 -3.06 17.77 -8.42
N MET A 107 -2.92 18.24 -9.68
CA MET A 107 -2.97 17.42 -10.87
C MET A 107 -1.79 16.42 -10.95
N PRO A 108 -1.98 15.24 -11.60
CA PRO A 108 -0.94 14.20 -11.72
C PRO A 108 0.38 14.66 -12.35
N SER A 109 0.35 15.69 -13.20
CA SER A 109 1.54 16.27 -13.83
C SER A 109 2.31 17.25 -12.95
N SER A 110 1.85 17.55 -11.73
CA SER A 110 2.54 18.42 -10.78
C SER A 110 3.60 17.65 -10.00
N ASP A 111 4.79 18.23 -9.83
CA ASP A 111 5.83 17.69 -8.94
C ASP A 111 5.46 17.87 -7.46
N LYS A 112 4.50 18.77 -7.16
CA LYS A 112 4.01 19.05 -5.81
C LYS A 112 2.55 18.59 -5.71
N ARG A 113 2.35 17.33 -5.37
CA ARG A 113 1.05 16.69 -5.20
C ARG A 113 1.12 15.55 -4.19
N HIS A 114 -0.02 15.03 -3.78
CA HIS A 114 -0.04 13.76 -3.04
C HIS A 114 0.50 12.62 -3.93
N ALA A 115 1.17 11.66 -3.35
CA ALA A 115 1.57 10.45 -4.09
C ALA A 115 0.33 9.70 -4.64
N GLY A 116 -0.81 9.83 -3.96
CA GLY A 116 -2.08 9.22 -4.36
C GLY A 116 -2.91 10.00 -5.38
N ASP A 117 -2.48 11.19 -5.84
CA ASP A 117 -3.25 11.98 -6.79
C ASP A 117 -3.10 11.45 -8.22
N MET A 118 -4.01 10.58 -8.64
CA MET A 118 -4.07 10.04 -10.01
C MET A 118 -5.02 10.84 -10.93
N GLY A 119 -5.64 11.92 -10.38
CA GLY A 119 -6.55 12.80 -11.12
C GLY A 119 -7.89 12.15 -11.42
N ASN A 120 -8.26 12.06 -12.70
CA ASN A 120 -9.55 11.55 -13.13
C ASN A 120 -9.41 10.37 -14.07
N ILE A 121 -10.36 9.42 -13.98
CA ILE A 121 -10.61 8.42 -15.00
C ILE A 121 -11.87 8.81 -15.80
N GLN A 122 -11.80 8.70 -17.13
CA GLN A 122 -12.90 9.07 -18.02
C GLN A 122 -13.72 7.84 -18.40
N ALA A 123 -15.01 7.84 -18.08
CA ALA A 123 -15.95 6.83 -18.54
C ALA A 123 -16.67 7.26 -19.82
N GLY A 124 -16.82 6.31 -20.75
CA GLY A 124 -17.63 6.48 -21.95
C GLY A 124 -19.13 6.23 -21.69
N ASP A 125 -19.93 6.40 -22.73
CA ASP A 125 -21.40 6.16 -22.69
C ASP A 125 -21.75 4.70 -22.40
N ASP A 126 -20.83 3.76 -22.63
CA ASP A 126 -20.97 2.34 -22.31
C ASP A 126 -20.61 2.00 -20.84
N GLY A 127 -20.30 3.01 -20.05
CA GLY A 127 -19.92 2.89 -18.63
C GLY A 127 -18.55 2.27 -18.38
N LYS A 128 -17.71 2.18 -19.43
CA LYS A 128 -16.34 1.68 -19.30
C LYS A 128 -15.33 2.83 -19.23
N ALA A 129 -14.29 2.62 -18.45
CA ALA A 129 -13.18 3.53 -18.34
C ALA A 129 -11.85 2.76 -18.39
N HIS A 130 -10.91 3.31 -19.16
CA HIS A 130 -9.55 2.75 -19.30
C HIS A 130 -8.52 3.85 -19.17
N ILE A 131 -7.44 3.58 -18.44
CA ILE A 131 -6.22 4.39 -18.41
C ILE A 131 -4.98 3.50 -18.49
N ASP A 132 -3.93 4.03 -19.10
CA ASP A 132 -2.59 3.44 -19.16
C ASP A 132 -1.56 4.57 -19.20
N TYR A 133 -0.83 4.76 -18.09
CA TYR A 133 0.19 5.80 -17.99
C TYR A 133 1.27 5.41 -16.98
N VAL A 134 2.37 6.16 -16.96
CA VAL A 134 3.45 6.01 -15.97
C VAL A 134 3.39 7.16 -14.98
N ASP A 135 3.32 6.84 -13.70
CA ASP A 135 3.40 7.78 -12.59
C ASP A 135 4.82 7.79 -12.03
N ALA A 136 5.43 8.97 -11.96
CA ALA A 136 6.81 9.13 -11.52
C ALA A 136 6.98 9.36 -10.00
N VAL A 137 5.87 9.55 -9.26
CA VAL A 137 5.91 9.87 -7.82
C VAL A 137 5.67 8.64 -6.96
N MET A 138 4.69 7.81 -7.32
CA MET A 138 4.41 6.58 -6.58
C MET A 138 5.48 5.50 -6.79
N ALA A 139 5.59 4.59 -5.84
CA ALA A 139 6.49 3.44 -5.89
C ALA A 139 5.80 2.16 -5.41
N LEU A 140 6.41 0.99 -5.64
CA LEU A 140 5.97 -0.28 -5.07
C LEU A 140 6.75 -0.69 -3.81
N THR A 141 7.78 0.10 -3.45
CA THR A 141 8.62 -0.10 -2.25
C THR A 141 9.05 1.25 -1.68
N GLY A 142 9.46 1.28 -0.41
CA GLY A 142 9.93 2.50 0.25
C GLY A 142 8.79 3.42 0.71
N GLU A 143 9.11 4.68 0.98
CA GLU A 143 8.20 5.66 1.59
C GLU A 143 6.98 5.99 0.72
N HIS A 144 7.15 6.00 -0.60
CA HIS A 144 6.09 6.24 -1.58
C HIS A 144 5.41 4.93 -2.04
N SER A 145 5.59 3.84 -1.29
CA SER A 145 4.97 2.55 -1.63
C SER A 145 3.46 2.61 -1.51
N ILE A 146 2.79 2.28 -2.61
CA ILE A 146 1.32 2.22 -2.66
C ILE A 146 0.77 0.86 -2.23
N VAL A 147 1.63 -0.14 -1.99
CA VAL A 147 1.22 -1.48 -1.55
C VAL A 147 0.66 -1.43 -0.13
N GLY A 148 -0.53 -1.98 0.07
CA GLY A 148 -1.25 -1.93 1.35
C GLY A 148 -2.17 -0.72 1.50
N HIS A 149 -2.21 0.19 0.52
CA HIS A 149 -3.16 1.31 0.41
C HIS A 149 -4.40 0.91 -0.38
N ALA A 150 -5.38 1.80 -0.55
CA ALA A 150 -6.58 1.54 -1.34
C ALA A 150 -6.71 2.48 -2.54
N VAL A 151 -7.13 1.92 -3.67
CA VAL A 151 -7.65 2.70 -4.78
C VAL A 151 -9.11 3.06 -4.49
N ILE A 152 -9.45 4.34 -4.60
CA ILE A 152 -10.81 4.86 -4.51
C ILE A 152 -11.20 5.47 -5.85
N VAL A 153 -12.43 5.16 -6.27
CA VAL A 153 -13.10 5.82 -7.39
C VAL A 153 -14.21 6.71 -6.83
N HIS A 154 -14.31 7.94 -7.33
CA HIS A 154 -15.26 8.93 -6.83
C HIS A 154 -16.46 9.11 -7.78
N GLU A 155 -17.55 9.65 -7.22
CA GLU A 155 -18.79 9.94 -7.93
C GLU A 155 -18.64 11.02 -9.00
N LYS A 156 -17.79 12.03 -8.72
CA LYS A 156 -17.66 13.24 -9.54
C LYS A 156 -16.23 13.46 -10.03
N GLU A 157 -16.08 14.39 -10.94
CA GLU A 157 -14.78 14.89 -11.37
C GLU A 157 -14.02 15.50 -10.20
N ASP A 158 -12.74 15.15 -10.10
CA ASP A 158 -11.73 15.87 -9.33
C ASP A 158 -11.40 17.19 -10.05
N ASP A 159 -11.60 18.33 -9.39
CA ASP A 159 -11.30 19.66 -9.93
C ASP A 159 -9.79 19.99 -9.95
N LEU A 160 -8.94 19.09 -9.41
CA LEU A 160 -7.48 19.17 -9.38
C LEU A 160 -6.91 20.36 -8.59
N LYS A 161 -7.71 20.99 -7.75
CA LYS A 161 -7.38 22.27 -7.07
C LYS A 161 -7.86 22.32 -5.63
N THR A 162 -9.13 21.95 -5.38
CA THR A 162 -9.76 22.08 -4.06
C THR A 162 -9.06 21.17 -3.05
N GLN A 163 -8.57 21.78 -1.97
CA GLN A 163 -7.93 21.05 -0.89
C GLN A 163 -8.97 20.45 0.07
N PRO A 164 -8.74 19.27 0.62
CA PRO A 164 -7.57 18.37 0.39
C PRO A 164 -7.76 17.35 -0.71
N THR A 165 -8.91 17.23 -1.38
CA THR A 165 -9.27 16.05 -2.18
C THR A 165 -10.00 16.35 -3.50
N GLY A 166 -9.88 17.59 -4.04
CA GLY A 166 -10.38 17.92 -5.38
C GLY A 166 -11.90 17.96 -5.54
N ASN A 167 -12.66 18.01 -4.42
CA ASN A 167 -14.13 18.08 -4.44
C ASN A 167 -14.81 16.96 -5.25
N ALA A 168 -14.21 15.78 -5.33
CA ALA A 168 -14.60 14.66 -6.17
C ALA A 168 -15.90 13.93 -5.74
N GLY A 169 -16.52 14.36 -4.64
CA GLY A 169 -17.79 13.80 -4.17
C GLY A 169 -17.64 12.47 -3.42
N ALA A 170 -18.72 11.69 -3.38
CA ALA A 170 -18.77 10.43 -2.67
C ALA A 170 -17.82 9.38 -3.28
N ARG A 171 -17.44 8.38 -2.47
CA ARG A 171 -16.66 7.23 -2.91
C ARG A 171 -17.61 6.17 -3.42
N VAL A 172 -17.41 5.69 -4.64
CA VAL A 172 -18.30 4.74 -5.30
C VAL A 172 -17.70 3.35 -5.47
N ALA A 173 -16.36 3.24 -5.38
CA ALA A 173 -15.69 1.95 -5.41
C ALA A 173 -14.36 1.99 -4.66
N CYS A 174 -13.94 0.84 -4.14
CA CYS A 174 -12.72 0.67 -3.37
C CYS A 174 -12.03 -0.65 -3.72
N GLY A 175 -10.70 -0.66 -3.69
CA GLY A 175 -9.91 -1.88 -3.85
C GLY A 175 -8.55 -1.75 -3.17
N VAL A 176 -8.20 -2.72 -2.32
CA VAL A 176 -6.89 -2.77 -1.64
C VAL A 176 -5.80 -3.17 -2.62
N ILE A 177 -4.68 -2.48 -2.59
CA ILE A 177 -3.51 -2.75 -3.44
C ILE A 177 -2.68 -3.84 -2.80
N GLY A 178 -2.76 -5.03 -3.36
CA GLY A 178 -1.98 -6.20 -2.95
C GLY A 178 -0.81 -6.49 -3.88
N ILE A 179 0.17 -7.25 -3.37
CA ILE A 179 1.28 -7.75 -4.20
C ILE A 179 0.73 -8.74 -5.23
N ALA A 180 1.05 -8.52 -6.50
CA ALA A 180 0.73 -9.43 -7.57
C ALA A 180 1.92 -10.34 -7.91
N LYS A 181 1.63 -11.53 -8.47
CA LYS A 181 2.68 -12.43 -8.96
C LYS A 181 3.44 -11.73 -10.10
N GLY A 182 4.74 -11.51 -9.90
CA GLY A 182 5.66 -11.10 -10.96
C GLY A 182 5.77 -12.17 -12.06
N LYS A 183 6.32 -11.79 -13.20
CA LYS A 183 6.68 -12.75 -14.26
C LYS A 183 7.92 -13.53 -13.88
#